data_7f4638f318bd33b3010ff4700a9d6130
#
_entry.id   7f4638f318bd33b3010ff4700a9d6130
#
_cell.length_a   1.000
_cell.length_b   1.000
_cell.length_c   1.000
_cell.angle_alpha   90.00
_cell.angle_beta   90.00
_cell.angle_gamma   90.00
#
_symmetry.space_group_name_H-M   'P 1'
#
loop_
_entity.id
_entity.type
_entity.pdbx_description
1 polymer ?
#
loop_
_entity_poly.entity_id
_entity_poly.type
_entity_poly.pdbx_seq_one_letter_code
_entity_poly.pdbx_strand_id
1 'polypeptide(L)'
;MSEDRRTRRRNQTVQEILDVALEVMAQEGVAALSLSEVARRMSLRPPSLYQYFPSRMAIYDALFERAAREALEIAEQHLAGLARDPAGAITAAQRATLSWEVANPVLAQLLHWRPVPGFEPSPRAYAPAVRQVELLGEALRAAVDAGQLAPAAASEEGVALYTVLMSGVISQQLSNEPSAPPGQGRFTRLTPAALEMFFGYYAPQEEMPDDRIVHGGRAPAAD
;
A
#
# COMPACT_ATOMS: atom_id res chain seq x y z
N MET A 1 5.58 -8.60 37.51
CA MET A 1 5.03 -9.82 36.87
C MET A 1 3.51 -9.82 36.70
N SER A 2 2.71 -9.27 37.62
CA SER A 2 1.24 -9.23 37.53
C SER A 2 0.72 -8.24 36.44
N GLU A 3 1.34 -7.07 36.29
CA GLU A 3 0.97 -6.01 35.34
C GLU A 3 1.17 -6.45 33.88
N ASP A 4 2.24 -7.17 33.58
CA ASP A 4 2.53 -7.74 32.26
C ASP A 4 1.45 -8.77 31.83
N ARG A 5 0.96 -9.61 32.73
CA ARG A 5 -0.10 -10.61 32.43
C ARG A 5 -1.45 -9.92 32.13
N ARG A 6 -1.79 -8.88 32.86
CA ARG A 6 -3.05 -8.13 32.66
C ARG A 6 -3.03 -7.39 31.32
N THR A 7 -1.92 -6.76 30.99
CA THR A 7 -1.70 -6.07 29.71
C THR A 7 -1.79 -7.02 28.53
N ARG A 8 -1.12 -8.15 28.59
CA ARG A 8 -1.19 -9.20 27.54
C ARG A 8 -2.62 -9.68 27.32
N ARG A 9 -3.36 -9.97 28.39
CA ARG A 9 -4.75 -10.40 28.28
C ARG A 9 -5.64 -9.32 27.68
N ARG A 10 -5.42 -8.04 28.06
CA ARG A 10 -6.14 -6.92 27.46
C ARG A 10 -5.85 -6.82 25.96
N ASN A 11 -4.59 -6.88 25.54
CA ASN A 11 -4.19 -6.82 24.15
C ASN A 11 -4.77 -7.98 23.35
N GLN A 12 -4.77 -9.19 23.90
CA GLN A 12 -5.40 -10.35 23.26
C GLN A 12 -6.90 -10.10 23.02
N THR A 13 -7.63 -9.62 24.04
CA THR A 13 -9.06 -9.31 23.88
C THR A 13 -9.28 -8.20 22.83
N VAL A 14 -8.39 -7.20 22.76
CA VAL A 14 -8.46 -6.16 21.70
C VAL A 14 -8.33 -6.80 20.32
N GLN A 15 -7.39 -7.72 20.11
CA GLN A 15 -7.25 -8.42 18.82
C GLN A 15 -8.48 -9.26 18.49
N GLU A 16 -9.01 -10.01 19.44
CA GLU A 16 -10.23 -10.79 19.27
C GLU A 16 -11.44 -9.92 18.86
N ILE A 17 -11.57 -8.71 19.46
CA ILE A 17 -12.60 -7.74 19.08
C ILE A 17 -12.42 -7.28 17.62
N LEU A 18 -11.18 -6.96 17.22
CA LEU A 18 -10.87 -6.51 15.87
C LEU A 18 -11.12 -7.62 14.84
N ASP A 19 -10.78 -8.86 15.15
CA ASP A 19 -11.03 -10.00 14.27
C ASP A 19 -12.53 -10.25 14.06
N VAL A 20 -13.33 -10.23 15.15
CA VAL A 20 -14.80 -10.33 15.04
C VAL A 20 -15.39 -9.12 14.29
N ALA A 21 -14.84 -7.92 14.47
CA ALA A 21 -15.27 -6.75 13.71
C ALA A 21 -15.02 -6.91 12.20
N LEU A 22 -13.88 -7.49 11.81
CA LEU A 22 -13.58 -7.82 10.41
C LEU A 22 -14.58 -8.84 9.84
N GLU A 23 -14.94 -9.87 10.61
CA GLU A 23 -15.97 -10.84 10.18
C GLU A 23 -17.33 -10.19 9.96
N VAL A 24 -17.76 -9.27 10.85
CA VAL A 24 -19.00 -8.50 10.69
C VAL A 24 -18.94 -7.67 9.42
N MET A 25 -17.85 -6.93 9.19
CA MET A 25 -17.68 -6.10 8.00
C MET A 25 -17.62 -6.92 6.71
N ALA A 26 -17.01 -8.09 6.74
CA ALA A 26 -16.96 -8.98 5.57
C ALA A 26 -18.34 -9.50 5.16
N GLN A 27 -19.24 -9.71 6.12
CA GLN A 27 -20.58 -10.24 5.90
C GLN A 27 -21.61 -9.15 5.59
N GLU A 28 -21.52 -8.01 6.26
CA GLU A 28 -22.54 -6.96 6.24
C GLU A 28 -22.10 -5.70 5.47
N GLY A 29 -20.82 -5.65 5.09
CA GLY A 29 -20.18 -4.48 4.48
C GLY A 29 -19.42 -3.61 5.47
N VAL A 30 -18.38 -2.93 4.99
CA VAL A 30 -17.44 -2.17 5.84
C VAL A 30 -18.17 -1.09 6.66
N ALA A 31 -19.11 -0.37 6.07
CA ALA A 31 -19.83 0.71 6.75
C ALA A 31 -20.88 0.22 7.78
N ALA A 32 -21.25 -1.05 7.73
CA ALA A 32 -22.33 -1.63 8.55
C ALA A 32 -21.85 -2.10 9.94
N LEU A 33 -20.59 -1.87 10.32
CA LEU A 33 -20.06 -2.28 11.62
C LEU A 33 -20.95 -1.81 12.78
N SER A 34 -21.40 -2.78 13.58
CA SER A 34 -22.20 -2.57 14.79
C SER A 34 -21.49 -3.11 16.02
N LEU A 35 -21.27 -2.25 17.02
CA LEU A 35 -20.71 -2.66 18.32
C LEU A 35 -21.58 -3.70 19.03
N SER A 36 -22.91 -3.61 18.86
CA SER A 36 -23.85 -4.57 19.45
C SER A 36 -23.68 -5.95 18.84
N GLU A 37 -23.46 -6.03 17.54
CA GLU A 37 -23.23 -7.30 16.83
C GLU A 37 -21.88 -7.91 17.21
N VAL A 38 -20.82 -7.11 17.28
CA VAL A 38 -19.52 -7.57 17.77
C VAL A 38 -19.62 -8.12 19.20
N ALA A 39 -20.29 -7.39 20.13
CA ALA A 39 -20.48 -7.84 21.50
C ALA A 39 -21.29 -9.17 21.55
N ARG A 40 -22.33 -9.28 20.73
CA ARG A 40 -23.16 -10.50 20.64
C ARG A 40 -22.34 -11.70 20.18
N ARG A 41 -21.54 -11.55 19.12
CA ARG A 41 -20.69 -12.66 18.61
C ARG A 41 -19.64 -13.10 19.64
N MET A 42 -19.09 -12.17 20.39
CA MET A 42 -18.13 -12.44 21.46
C MET A 42 -18.76 -12.91 22.77
N SER A 43 -20.09 -13.03 22.86
CA SER A 43 -20.81 -13.31 24.11
C SER A 43 -20.47 -12.32 25.24
N LEU A 44 -20.16 -11.08 24.86
CA LEU A 44 -19.89 -9.97 25.78
C LEU A 44 -21.14 -9.13 26.02
N ARG A 45 -21.26 -8.54 27.21
CA ARG A 45 -22.23 -7.49 27.43
C ARG A 45 -21.76 -6.20 26.75
N PRO A 46 -22.63 -5.43 26.06
CA PRO A 46 -22.23 -4.19 25.39
C PRO A 46 -21.39 -3.23 26.26
N PRO A 47 -21.68 -2.99 27.57
CA PRO A 47 -20.82 -2.15 28.41
C PRO A 47 -19.37 -2.64 28.54
N SER A 48 -19.16 -3.96 28.45
CA SER A 48 -17.79 -4.51 28.51
C SER A 48 -17.00 -4.21 27.25
N LEU A 49 -17.64 -4.18 26.09
CA LEU A 49 -16.99 -3.81 24.82
C LEU A 49 -16.54 -2.34 24.81
N TYR A 50 -17.38 -1.44 25.36
CA TYR A 50 -17.06 -0.01 25.46
C TYR A 50 -15.84 0.30 26.34
N GLN A 51 -15.44 -0.61 27.21
CA GLN A 51 -14.17 -0.47 27.98
C GLN A 51 -12.93 -0.65 27.10
N TYR A 52 -13.05 -1.32 25.96
CA TYR A 52 -11.97 -1.51 24.98
C TYR A 52 -12.06 -0.48 23.86
N PHE A 53 -13.23 -0.28 23.30
CA PHE A 53 -13.50 0.64 22.20
C PHE A 53 -14.67 1.56 22.51
N PRO A 54 -14.43 2.86 22.75
CA PRO A 54 -15.49 3.80 23.15
C PRO A 54 -16.51 4.09 22.04
N SER A 55 -16.18 3.77 20.79
CA SER A 55 -17.05 3.97 19.64
C SER A 55 -16.69 3.03 18.49
N ARG A 56 -17.58 2.90 17.50
CA ARG A 56 -17.25 2.20 16.26
C ARG A 56 -16.10 2.84 15.49
N MET A 57 -15.95 4.18 15.58
CA MET A 57 -14.85 4.91 14.95
C MET A 57 -13.50 4.51 15.54
N ALA A 58 -13.43 4.19 16.83
CA ALA A 58 -12.22 3.69 17.47
C ALA A 58 -11.84 2.29 16.96
N ILE A 59 -12.81 1.44 16.57
CA ILE A 59 -12.52 0.16 15.92
C ILE A 59 -11.99 0.39 14.50
N TYR A 60 -12.62 1.28 13.72
CA TYR A 60 -12.12 1.62 12.40
C TYR A 60 -10.69 2.16 12.43
N ASP A 61 -10.40 3.04 13.41
CA ASP A 61 -9.06 3.61 13.60
C ASP A 61 -8.01 2.53 13.90
N ALA A 62 -8.33 1.60 14.80
CA ALA A 62 -7.45 0.49 15.13
C ALA A 62 -7.26 -0.49 13.95
N LEU A 63 -8.31 -0.74 13.15
CA LEU A 63 -8.22 -1.59 11.97
C LEU A 63 -7.45 -0.91 10.84
N PHE A 64 -7.60 0.40 10.67
CA PHE A 64 -6.78 1.16 9.74
C PHE A 64 -5.29 1.13 10.14
N GLU A 65 -4.98 1.36 11.44
CA GLU A 65 -3.61 1.26 11.95
C GLU A 65 -3.03 -0.15 11.69
N ARG A 66 -3.81 -1.20 11.97
CA ARG A 66 -3.40 -2.59 11.71
C ARG A 66 -3.09 -2.81 10.23
N ALA A 67 -4.00 -2.41 9.34
CA ALA A 67 -3.84 -2.56 7.91
C ALA A 67 -2.61 -1.82 7.37
N ALA A 68 -2.43 -0.55 7.76
CA ALA A 68 -1.31 0.27 7.34
C ALA A 68 0.03 -0.29 7.86
N ARG A 69 0.06 -0.84 9.08
CA ARG A 69 1.24 -1.46 9.65
C ARG A 69 1.61 -2.76 8.95
N GLU A 70 0.65 -3.65 8.70
CA GLU A 70 0.88 -4.91 7.99
C GLU A 70 1.38 -4.66 6.56
N ALA A 71 0.80 -3.69 5.85
CA ALA A 71 1.24 -3.29 4.51
C ALA A 71 2.67 -2.71 4.52
N LEU A 72 3.01 -1.88 5.51
CA LEU A 72 4.36 -1.35 5.69
C LEU A 72 5.38 -2.47 5.96
N GLU A 73 5.08 -3.38 6.89
CA GLU A 73 5.96 -4.51 7.22
C GLU A 73 6.25 -5.38 6.00
N ILE A 74 5.24 -5.64 5.15
CA ILE A 74 5.41 -6.37 3.89
C ILE A 74 6.35 -5.60 2.94
N ALA A 75 6.16 -4.30 2.79
CA ALA A 75 7.01 -3.46 1.94
C ALA A 75 8.46 -3.46 2.45
N GLU A 76 8.69 -3.25 3.75
CA GLU A 76 10.02 -3.26 4.37
C GLU A 76 10.76 -4.59 4.15
N GLN A 77 10.07 -5.72 4.34
CA GLN A 77 10.65 -7.05 4.13
C GLN A 77 11.13 -7.27 2.69
N HIS A 78 10.36 -6.83 1.71
CA HIS A 78 10.69 -7.06 0.30
C HIS A 78 11.67 -6.03 -0.26
N LEU A 79 11.70 -4.83 0.32
CA LEU A 79 12.68 -3.81 -0.03
C LEU A 79 14.05 -4.01 0.62
N ALA A 80 14.23 -5.01 1.49
CA ALA A 80 15.54 -5.39 2.05
C ALA A 80 16.59 -5.73 0.96
N GLY A 81 16.15 -6.13 -0.25
CA GLY A 81 17.00 -6.41 -1.41
C GLY A 81 17.38 -5.20 -2.26
N LEU A 82 16.95 -3.99 -1.88
CA LEU A 82 17.05 -2.75 -2.65
C LEU A 82 18.45 -2.42 -3.19
N ALA A 83 19.50 -2.73 -2.43
CA ALA A 83 20.88 -2.40 -2.80
C ALA A 83 21.42 -3.19 -4.03
N ARG A 84 20.78 -4.29 -4.42
CA ARG A 84 21.22 -5.15 -5.52
C ARG A 84 20.45 -4.90 -6.80
N ASP A 85 19.13 -4.80 -6.67
CA ASP A 85 18.18 -4.61 -7.78
C ASP A 85 16.98 -3.81 -7.27
N PRO A 86 17.06 -2.48 -7.26
CA PRO A 86 15.98 -1.62 -6.79
C PRO A 86 14.65 -1.85 -7.51
N ALA A 87 14.63 -1.93 -8.82
CA ALA A 87 13.40 -2.13 -9.60
C ALA A 87 12.77 -3.51 -9.33
N GLY A 88 13.61 -4.55 -9.23
CA GLY A 88 13.17 -5.89 -8.84
C GLY A 88 12.62 -5.94 -7.41
N ALA A 89 13.24 -5.22 -6.46
CA ALA A 89 12.75 -5.11 -5.08
C ALA A 89 11.41 -4.38 -5.00
N ILE A 90 11.22 -3.28 -5.73
CA ILE A 90 9.94 -2.57 -5.85
C ILE A 90 8.86 -3.51 -6.41
N THR A 91 9.18 -4.25 -7.46
CA THR A 91 8.27 -5.23 -8.07
C THR A 91 7.88 -6.32 -7.07
N ALA A 92 8.83 -6.85 -6.32
CA ALA A 92 8.57 -7.90 -5.32
C ALA A 92 7.70 -7.37 -4.17
N ALA A 93 8.00 -6.17 -3.65
CA ALA A 93 7.21 -5.52 -2.62
C ALA A 93 5.77 -5.29 -3.08
N GLN A 94 5.56 -4.77 -4.29
CA GLN A 94 4.22 -4.54 -4.83
C GLN A 94 3.42 -5.83 -4.99
N ARG A 95 4.03 -6.89 -5.48
CA ARG A 95 3.36 -8.19 -5.63
C ARG A 95 2.93 -8.77 -4.28
N ALA A 96 3.78 -8.66 -3.27
CA ALA A 96 3.48 -9.14 -1.92
C ALA A 96 2.36 -8.32 -1.26
N THR A 97 2.43 -6.99 -1.35
CA THR A 97 1.37 -6.09 -0.85
C THR A 97 0.04 -6.39 -1.52
N LEU A 98 0.01 -6.49 -2.84
CA LEU A 98 -1.21 -6.79 -3.59
C LEU A 98 -1.79 -8.17 -3.24
N SER A 99 -0.94 -9.18 -3.03
CA SER A 99 -1.39 -10.51 -2.59
C SER A 99 -2.05 -10.46 -1.22
N TRP A 100 -1.48 -9.67 -0.30
CA TRP A 100 -2.05 -9.45 1.02
C TRP A 100 -3.38 -8.68 0.95
N GLU A 101 -3.47 -7.63 0.13
CA GLU A 101 -4.69 -6.83 -0.06
C GLU A 101 -5.85 -7.67 -0.58
N VAL A 102 -5.60 -8.55 -1.55
CA VAL A 102 -6.63 -9.48 -2.07
C VAL A 102 -7.06 -10.50 -0.99
N ALA A 103 -6.13 -10.95 -0.16
CA ALA A 103 -6.45 -11.85 0.96
C ALA A 103 -7.19 -11.14 2.11
N ASN A 104 -7.09 -9.81 2.20
CA ASN A 104 -7.66 -8.99 3.27
C ASN A 104 -8.54 -7.85 2.71
N PRO A 105 -9.62 -8.16 1.97
CA PRO A 105 -10.36 -7.16 1.19
C PRO A 105 -11.00 -6.06 2.04
N VAL A 106 -11.40 -6.34 3.28
CA VAL A 106 -11.96 -5.35 4.22
C VAL A 106 -10.90 -4.34 4.64
N LEU A 107 -9.69 -4.83 4.96
CA LEU A 107 -8.56 -3.98 5.34
C LEU A 107 -8.08 -3.14 4.14
N ALA A 108 -8.01 -3.74 2.96
CA ALA A 108 -7.66 -3.01 1.74
C ALA A 108 -8.67 -1.89 1.40
N GLN A 109 -9.97 -2.14 1.60
CA GLN A 109 -10.99 -1.09 1.44
C GLN A 109 -10.80 0.07 2.41
N LEU A 110 -10.42 -0.19 3.66
CA LEU A 110 -10.12 0.87 4.64
C LEU A 110 -8.90 1.70 4.24
N LEU A 111 -7.88 1.09 3.64
CA LEU A 111 -6.67 1.78 3.20
C LEU A 111 -6.87 2.64 1.96
N HIS A 112 -7.55 2.12 0.94
CA HIS A 112 -7.63 2.76 -0.37
C HIS A 112 -8.85 3.64 -0.57
N TRP A 113 -9.92 3.39 0.20
CA TRP A 113 -11.18 4.11 0.03
C TRP A 113 -11.59 4.79 1.34
N ARG A 114 -12.60 5.62 1.27
CA ARG A 114 -13.28 6.18 2.44
C ARG A 114 -14.68 5.57 2.56
N PRO A 115 -14.79 4.24 2.84
CA PRO A 115 -16.06 3.52 2.80
C PRO A 115 -17.00 3.89 3.96
N VAL A 116 -16.50 4.59 4.98
CA VAL A 116 -17.23 4.93 6.20
C VAL A 116 -17.42 6.44 6.28
N PRO A 117 -18.66 6.95 6.10
CA PRO A 117 -18.93 8.38 6.20
C PRO A 117 -18.50 8.96 7.55
N GLY A 118 -17.75 10.07 7.50
CA GLY A 118 -17.27 10.78 8.70
C GLY A 118 -16.13 10.09 9.46
N PHE A 119 -15.59 8.98 8.96
CA PHE A 119 -14.37 8.39 9.51
C PHE A 119 -13.13 9.03 8.85
N GLU A 120 -12.23 9.48 9.72
CA GLU A 120 -10.86 9.88 9.38
C GLU A 120 -9.91 9.19 10.34
N PRO A 121 -8.86 8.51 9.85
CA PRO A 121 -7.88 7.88 10.72
C PRO A 121 -7.14 8.94 11.55
N SER A 122 -6.87 8.61 12.80
CA SER A 122 -6.06 9.45 13.66
C SER A 122 -4.63 9.60 13.10
N PRO A 123 -3.89 10.66 13.44
CA PRO A 123 -2.50 10.82 13.03
C PRO A 123 -1.63 9.63 13.39
N ARG A 124 -1.90 8.98 14.52
CA ARG A 124 -1.22 7.76 14.95
C ARG A 124 -1.51 6.58 14.03
N ALA A 125 -2.79 6.36 13.71
CA ALA A 125 -3.21 5.27 12.84
C ALA A 125 -2.69 5.46 11.40
N TYR A 126 -2.60 6.71 10.95
CA TYR A 126 -2.16 7.07 9.61
C TYR A 126 -0.63 7.04 9.42
N ALA A 127 0.16 7.15 10.49
CA ALA A 127 1.62 7.24 10.42
C ALA A 127 2.29 6.09 9.63
N PRO A 128 1.89 4.80 9.76
CA PRO A 128 2.48 3.74 8.95
C PRO A 128 2.22 3.90 7.45
N ALA A 129 1.06 4.43 7.04
CA ALA A 129 0.76 4.69 5.63
C ALA A 129 1.64 5.83 5.07
N VAL A 130 1.90 6.87 5.85
CA VAL A 130 2.87 7.93 5.48
C VAL A 130 4.25 7.32 5.29
N ARG A 131 4.70 6.49 6.24
CA ARG A 131 6.02 5.84 6.16
C ARG A 131 6.13 4.92 4.93
N GLN A 132 5.06 4.25 4.54
CA GLN A 132 5.04 3.41 3.33
C GLN A 132 5.27 4.24 2.05
N VAL A 133 4.67 5.43 1.95
CA VAL A 133 4.89 6.35 0.82
C VAL A 133 6.33 6.89 0.80
N GLU A 134 6.88 7.24 1.97
CA GLU A 134 8.30 7.65 2.09
C GLU A 134 9.23 6.54 1.65
N LEU A 135 8.96 5.30 2.08
CA LEU A 135 9.75 4.13 1.72
C LEU A 135 9.71 3.84 0.21
N LEU A 136 8.56 4.03 -0.44
CA LEU A 136 8.45 3.98 -1.90
C LEU A 136 9.34 5.05 -2.56
N GLY A 137 9.29 6.29 -2.07
CA GLY A 137 10.15 7.37 -2.57
C GLY A 137 11.66 7.07 -2.40
N GLU A 138 12.05 6.44 -1.28
CA GLU A 138 13.42 5.96 -1.05
C GLU A 138 13.80 4.87 -2.07
N ALA A 139 12.90 3.93 -2.33
CA ALA A 139 13.11 2.84 -3.28
C ALA A 139 13.23 3.35 -4.73
N LEU A 140 12.40 4.30 -5.13
CA LEU A 140 12.50 4.92 -6.45
C LEU A 140 13.79 5.72 -6.61
N ARG A 141 14.25 6.45 -5.57
CA ARG A 141 15.56 7.10 -5.59
C ARG A 141 16.69 6.11 -5.77
N ALA A 142 16.65 4.98 -5.06
CA ALA A 142 17.68 3.94 -5.24
C ALA A 142 17.68 3.37 -6.66
N ALA A 143 16.52 3.25 -7.32
CA ALA A 143 16.44 2.83 -8.72
C ALA A 143 17.00 3.89 -9.69
N VAL A 144 16.82 5.18 -9.37
CA VAL A 144 17.45 6.29 -10.11
C VAL A 144 18.99 6.27 -9.93
N ASP A 145 19.47 6.12 -8.71
CA ASP A 145 20.91 6.08 -8.39
C ASP A 145 21.59 4.86 -9.03
N ALA A 146 20.85 3.76 -9.21
CA ALA A 146 21.32 2.58 -9.93
C ALA A 146 21.22 2.71 -11.46
N GLY A 147 20.76 3.84 -11.99
CA GLY A 147 20.58 4.05 -13.44
C GLY A 147 19.44 3.25 -14.07
N GLN A 148 18.54 2.69 -13.26
CA GLN A 148 17.39 1.92 -13.74
C GLN A 148 16.21 2.81 -14.13
N LEU A 149 16.10 4.01 -13.55
CA LEU A 149 15.03 4.97 -13.80
C LEU A 149 15.59 6.39 -13.98
N ALA A 150 14.86 7.21 -14.73
CA ALA A 150 15.13 8.65 -14.85
C ALA A 150 14.82 9.38 -13.53
N PRO A 151 15.49 10.51 -13.22
CA PRO A 151 15.32 11.26 -11.96
C PRO A 151 13.86 11.62 -11.64
N ALA A 152 13.04 11.87 -12.65
CA ALA A 152 11.63 12.21 -12.50
C ALA A 152 10.80 11.10 -11.83
N ALA A 153 11.23 9.83 -11.87
CA ALA A 153 10.55 8.73 -11.20
C ALA A 153 10.50 8.90 -9.67
N ALA A 154 11.53 9.52 -9.08
CA ALA A 154 11.64 9.76 -7.65
C ALA A 154 11.06 11.11 -7.20
N SER A 155 10.43 11.85 -8.10
CA SER A 155 9.70 13.08 -7.78
C SER A 155 8.38 12.76 -7.05
N GLU A 156 7.77 13.79 -6.45
CA GLU A 156 6.44 13.68 -5.85
C GLU A 156 5.40 13.16 -6.88
N GLU A 157 5.47 13.66 -8.12
CA GLU A 157 4.60 13.21 -9.21
C GLU A 157 4.86 11.74 -9.60
N GLY A 158 6.12 11.31 -9.64
CA GLY A 158 6.48 9.91 -9.91
C GLY A 158 5.93 8.96 -8.83
N VAL A 159 6.10 9.31 -7.55
CA VAL A 159 5.53 8.56 -6.43
C VAL A 159 3.99 8.52 -6.51
N ALA A 160 3.37 9.66 -6.82
CA ALA A 160 1.92 9.74 -6.98
C ALA A 160 1.43 8.89 -8.14
N LEU A 161 2.09 8.93 -9.31
CA LEU A 161 1.73 8.12 -10.47
C LEU A 161 1.83 6.63 -10.18
N TYR A 162 2.90 6.18 -9.52
CA TYR A 162 3.03 4.79 -9.06
C TYR A 162 1.84 4.39 -8.18
N THR A 163 1.53 5.23 -7.17
CA THR A 163 0.43 4.99 -6.25
C THR A 163 -0.91 4.90 -6.97
N VAL A 164 -1.19 5.80 -7.93
CA VAL A 164 -2.41 5.78 -8.74
C VAL A 164 -2.54 4.48 -9.53
N LEU A 165 -1.48 4.03 -10.19
CA LEU A 165 -1.49 2.80 -10.97
C LEU A 165 -1.77 1.58 -10.10
N MET A 166 -1.07 1.44 -8.97
CA MET A 166 -1.22 0.28 -8.09
C MET A 166 -2.55 0.28 -7.35
N SER A 167 -2.99 1.45 -6.85
CA SER A 167 -4.32 1.59 -6.25
C SER A 167 -5.45 1.34 -7.26
N GLY A 168 -5.23 1.68 -8.53
CA GLY A 168 -6.16 1.37 -9.61
C GLY A 168 -6.34 -0.12 -9.81
N VAL A 169 -5.25 -0.89 -9.81
CA VAL A 169 -5.29 -2.35 -9.96
C VAL A 169 -6.09 -3.00 -8.83
N ILE A 170 -5.78 -2.67 -7.57
CA ILE A 170 -6.49 -3.28 -6.43
C ILE A 170 -7.96 -2.83 -6.35
N SER A 171 -8.24 -1.55 -6.64
CA SER A 171 -9.61 -1.03 -6.64
C SER A 171 -10.47 -1.73 -7.68
N GLN A 172 -9.96 -1.95 -8.89
CA GLN A 172 -10.67 -2.69 -9.93
C GLN A 172 -10.86 -4.16 -9.54
N GLN A 173 -9.86 -4.77 -8.93
CA GLN A 173 -9.96 -6.16 -8.47
C GLN A 173 -11.05 -6.34 -7.42
N LEU A 174 -11.04 -5.52 -6.36
CA LEU A 174 -12.00 -5.63 -5.27
C LEU A 174 -13.42 -5.22 -5.67
N SER A 175 -13.55 -4.30 -6.63
CA SER A 175 -14.88 -3.88 -7.11
C SER A 175 -15.55 -4.88 -8.05
N ASN A 176 -14.78 -5.65 -8.81
CA ASN A 176 -15.33 -6.51 -9.86
C ASN A 176 -15.18 -8.01 -9.58
N GLU A 177 -14.13 -8.42 -8.88
CA GLU A 177 -13.86 -9.83 -8.55
C GLU A 177 -13.31 -9.97 -7.12
N PRO A 178 -14.07 -9.56 -6.08
CA PRO A 178 -13.58 -9.54 -4.69
C PRO A 178 -13.24 -10.94 -4.13
N SER A 179 -13.80 -12.00 -4.73
CA SER A 179 -13.62 -13.39 -4.28
C SER A 179 -12.53 -14.13 -5.06
N ALA A 180 -11.85 -13.49 -6.02
CA ALA A 180 -10.78 -14.15 -6.77
C ALA A 180 -9.59 -14.43 -5.85
N PRO A 181 -9.02 -15.66 -5.91
CA PRO A 181 -7.82 -15.97 -5.12
C PRO A 181 -6.64 -15.06 -5.50
N PRO A 182 -5.68 -14.84 -4.58
CA PRO A 182 -4.46 -14.09 -4.88
C PRO A 182 -3.76 -14.60 -6.14
N GLY A 183 -3.37 -13.69 -7.03
CA GLY A 183 -2.70 -14.01 -8.30
C GLY A 183 -3.59 -14.57 -9.42
N GLN A 184 -4.88 -14.79 -9.18
CA GLN A 184 -5.82 -15.31 -10.19
C GLN A 184 -6.84 -14.28 -10.67
N GLY A 185 -6.92 -13.12 -10.03
CA GLY A 185 -7.87 -12.07 -10.37
C GLY A 185 -7.59 -11.43 -11.73
N ARG A 186 -8.66 -11.08 -12.45
CA ARG A 186 -8.59 -10.49 -13.79
C ARG A 186 -7.77 -9.21 -13.83
N PHE A 187 -7.80 -8.41 -12.77
CA PHE A 187 -7.08 -7.15 -12.71
C PHE A 187 -5.69 -7.32 -12.07
N THR A 188 -5.56 -8.12 -11.02
CA THR A 188 -4.27 -8.31 -10.34
C THR A 188 -3.22 -8.98 -11.22
N ARG A 189 -3.62 -9.79 -12.20
CA ARG A 189 -2.70 -10.35 -13.20
C ARG A 189 -2.09 -9.29 -14.13
N LEU A 190 -2.65 -8.07 -14.18
CA LEU A 190 -2.12 -6.96 -14.96
C LEU A 190 -1.03 -6.17 -14.23
N THR A 191 -0.75 -6.50 -12.96
CA THR A 191 0.29 -5.81 -12.17
C THR A 191 1.65 -5.78 -12.87
N PRO A 192 2.15 -6.86 -13.50
CA PRO A 192 3.41 -6.80 -14.24
C PRO A 192 3.37 -5.76 -15.36
N ALA A 193 2.32 -5.74 -16.16
CA ALA A 193 2.17 -4.78 -17.24
C ALA A 193 2.06 -3.33 -16.75
N ALA A 194 1.36 -3.10 -15.65
CA ALA A 194 1.27 -1.77 -15.04
C ALA A 194 2.62 -1.29 -14.50
N LEU A 195 3.44 -2.18 -13.92
CA LEU A 195 4.80 -1.87 -13.50
C LEU A 195 5.72 -1.63 -14.70
N GLU A 196 5.63 -2.44 -15.75
CA GLU A 196 6.36 -2.22 -17.00
C GLU A 196 6.02 -0.87 -17.65
N MET A 197 4.75 -0.48 -17.63
CA MET A 197 4.33 0.85 -18.11
C MET A 197 4.95 1.98 -17.28
N PHE A 198 4.98 1.85 -15.95
CA PHE A 198 5.61 2.83 -15.06
C PHE A 198 7.12 2.91 -15.30
N PHE A 199 7.80 1.78 -15.30
CA PHE A 199 9.25 1.72 -15.51
C PHE A 199 9.64 2.15 -16.93
N GLY A 200 8.84 1.81 -17.94
CA GLY A 200 9.06 2.24 -19.32
C GLY A 200 8.84 3.75 -19.51
N TYR A 201 7.85 4.34 -18.82
CA TYR A 201 7.61 5.78 -18.85
C TYR A 201 8.77 6.58 -18.23
N TYR A 202 9.38 6.03 -17.18
CA TYR A 202 10.53 6.62 -16.50
C TYR A 202 11.85 5.92 -16.85
N ALA A 203 11.94 5.25 -18.01
CA ALA A 203 13.21 4.69 -18.46
C ALA A 203 14.29 5.79 -18.61
N PRO A 204 15.55 5.49 -18.29
CA PRO A 204 16.63 6.44 -18.54
C PRO A 204 16.64 6.83 -20.01
N GLN A 205 16.73 8.14 -20.29
CA GLN A 205 16.95 8.59 -21.67
C GLN A 205 18.40 8.28 -22.03
N GLU A 206 18.62 7.51 -23.08
CA GLU A 206 19.94 7.43 -23.69
C GLU A 206 20.31 8.84 -24.13
N GLU A 207 21.42 9.37 -23.58
CA GLU A 207 22.03 10.58 -24.13
C GLU A 207 22.35 10.29 -25.59
N MET A 208 21.55 10.83 -26.53
CA MET A 208 21.94 10.84 -27.92
C MET A 208 23.28 11.56 -28.04
N PRO A 209 24.33 10.93 -28.57
CA PRO A 209 25.59 11.62 -28.78
C PRO A 209 25.32 12.89 -29.59
N ASP A 210 25.86 14.01 -29.09
CA ASP A 210 25.73 15.33 -29.74
C ASP A 210 26.49 15.30 -31.09
N ASP A 211 25.76 14.90 -32.14
CA ASP A 211 26.24 14.81 -33.52
C ASP A 211 26.44 16.21 -34.16
N ARG A 212 26.77 17.21 -33.35
CA ARG A 212 27.11 18.57 -33.80
C ARG A 212 28.57 18.84 -33.64
N ILE A 213 29.44 18.22 -34.40
CA ILE A 213 30.71 18.82 -34.81
C ILE A 213 31.27 18.03 -36.01
N VAL A 214 30.77 18.30 -37.22
CA VAL A 214 31.58 18.29 -38.43
C VAL A 214 31.17 19.45 -39.32
N HIS A 215 31.54 20.64 -38.95
CA HIS A 215 31.68 21.67 -39.97
C HIS A 215 33.05 21.47 -40.65
N GLY A 216 33.00 20.71 -41.74
CA GLY A 216 34.06 20.67 -42.71
C GLY A 216 34.33 22.06 -43.25
N GLY A 217 35.42 22.64 -42.83
CA GLY A 217 35.96 23.85 -43.43
C GLY A 217 36.22 23.61 -44.91
N ARG A 218 35.51 24.32 -45.77
CA ARG A 218 35.81 24.45 -47.19
C ARG A 218 36.68 25.72 -47.35
N ALA A 219 37.95 25.50 -47.61
CA ALA A 219 38.88 26.56 -48.00
C ALA A 219 38.41 27.25 -49.30
N PRO A 220 38.59 28.58 -49.45
CA PRO A 220 38.31 29.25 -50.70
C PRO A 220 39.47 28.96 -51.67
N ALA A 221 39.15 28.49 -52.87
CA ALA A 221 40.03 28.45 -54.00
C ALA A 221 40.26 29.89 -54.49
N ALA A 222 41.55 30.24 -54.62
CA ALA A 222 42.02 31.42 -55.37
C ALA A 222 41.95 31.10 -56.88
N ASP A 223 41.34 31.98 -57.60
CA ASP A 223 41.82 32.63 -58.86
C ASP A 223 40.71 33.59 -59.32
#